data_f6e594ed251c7485c96d031aeb41ed05
#
_entry.id   f6e594ed251c7485c96d031aeb41ed05
#
_cell.length_a   1.000
_cell.length_b   1.000
_cell.length_c   1.000
_cell.angle_alpha   90.00
_cell.angle_beta   90.00
_cell.angle_gamma   90.00
#
_symmetry.space_group_name_H-M   'P 1'
#
loop_
_entity.id
_entity.type
_entity.pdbx_description
1 polymer ?
#
loop_
_entity_poly.entity_id
_entity_poly.type
_entity_poly.pdbx_seq_one_letter_code
_entity_poly.pdbx_strand_id
1 'polypeptide(L)'
;MEQLLDISTLSAGDEVQHPLLILEVVSRGGDHPRTTLLLGNRTGRIETAPFWAGRDEMIRGLSKGMLAQVVGKATTYREALQLDVTSIRPLPKGSLPLADLVPSVGPVERYWQFIDEARAKLTAPRLRAVLDLFYADEVFRERYEQCPGAPGTGHHAALGGLLQHT
;
A
#
# COMPACT_ATOMS: atom_id res chain seq x y z
N MET A 1 -10.71 16.06 8.24
CA MET A 1 -9.92 14.92 7.66
C MET A 1 -8.87 15.51 6.76
N GLU A 2 -7.62 15.25 7.04
CA GLU A 2 -6.51 15.68 6.18
C GLU A 2 -6.64 14.95 4.84
N GLN A 3 -6.57 15.69 3.74
CA GLN A 3 -6.75 15.13 2.40
C GLN A 3 -5.58 14.19 2.11
N LEU A 4 -5.86 12.98 1.61
CA LEU A 4 -4.83 12.02 1.25
C LEU A 4 -3.91 12.62 0.17
N LEU A 5 -2.60 12.53 0.39
CA LEU A 5 -1.61 12.94 -0.59
C LEU A 5 -1.73 12.09 -1.87
N ASP A 6 -1.90 12.75 -3.00
CA ASP A 6 -1.84 12.07 -4.31
C ASP A 6 -0.40 12.07 -4.83
N ILE A 7 0.29 10.94 -4.61
CA ILE A 7 1.69 10.77 -5.04
C ILE A 7 1.80 10.82 -6.56
N SER A 8 0.78 10.39 -7.29
CA SER A 8 0.81 10.33 -8.76
C SER A 8 0.85 11.70 -9.42
N THR A 9 0.45 12.74 -8.71
CA THR A 9 0.41 14.13 -9.21
C THR A 9 1.58 14.99 -8.71
N LEU A 10 2.46 14.44 -7.85
CA LEU A 10 3.59 15.19 -7.32
C LEU A 10 4.53 15.66 -8.41
N SER A 11 5.00 16.89 -8.24
CA SER A 11 5.98 17.54 -9.10
C SER A 11 7.18 18.02 -8.30
N ALA A 12 8.31 18.22 -8.99
CA ALA A 12 9.49 18.77 -8.34
C ALA A 12 9.19 20.16 -7.76
N GLY A 13 9.52 20.35 -6.50
CA GLY A 13 9.24 21.56 -5.75
C GLY A 13 8.10 21.43 -4.75
N ASP A 14 7.25 20.42 -4.87
CA ASP A 14 6.12 20.20 -3.97
C ASP A 14 6.61 19.80 -2.57
N GLU A 15 6.00 20.39 -1.56
CA GLU A 15 6.23 20.02 -0.17
C GLU A 15 5.31 18.87 0.23
N VAL A 16 5.88 17.89 0.92
CA VAL A 16 5.18 16.71 1.42
C VAL A 16 5.23 16.73 2.94
N GLN A 17 4.05 16.68 3.57
CA GLN A 17 3.90 16.45 5.00
C GLN A 17 2.74 15.47 5.17
N HIS A 18 3.03 14.16 5.07
CA HIS A 18 1.97 13.15 5.04
C HIS A 18 2.43 11.81 5.62
N PRO A 19 1.53 11.02 6.23
CA PRO A 19 1.81 9.64 6.58
C PRO A 19 1.96 8.77 5.33
N LEU A 20 3.08 8.04 5.23
CA LEU A 20 3.36 7.12 4.12
C LEU A 20 3.79 5.75 4.65
N LEU A 21 3.45 4.71 3.91
CA LEU A 21 3.88 3.35 4.17
C LEU A 21 5.30 3.12 3.65
N ILE A 22 6.17 2.53 4.46
CA ILE A 22 7.49 2.10 4.02
C ILE A 22 7.34 0.77 3.28
N LEU A 23 7.45 0.81 1.96
CA LEU A 23 7.31 -0.35 1.09
C LEU A 23 8.59 -1.15 1.00
N GLU A 24 9.75 -0.46 1.05
CA GLU A 24 11.06 -1.09 0.98
C GLU A 24 12.12 -0.22 1.63
N VAL A 25 13.17 -0.86 2.17
CA VAL A 25 14.38 -0.23 2.70
C VAL A 25 15.56 -0.85 1.95
N VAL A 26 16.27 -0.06 1.16
CA VAL A 26 17.38 -0.52 0.33
C VAL A 26 18.68 0.10 0.82
N SER A 27 19.53 -0.70 1.47
CA SER A 27 20.86 -0.26 1.90
C SER A 27 21.92 -0.76 0.92
N ARG A 28 22.79 0.13 0.49
CA ARG A 28 23.95 -0.17 -0.38
C ARG A 28 25.21 0.18 0.37
N GLY A 29 26.07 -0.82 0.56
CA GLY A 29 27.41 -0.66 1.13
C GLY A 29 28.44 -0.12 0.10
N GLY A 30 29.71 -0.15 0.43
CA GLY A 30 30.85 0.31 -0.37
C GLY A 30 31.47 1.58 0.20
N ASP A 31 32.27 2.27 -0.60
CA ASP A 31 32.99 3.48 -0.17
C ASP A 31 32.06 4.62 0.24
N HIS A 32 30.85 4.62 -0.28
CA HIS A 32 29.81 5.61 0.02
C HIS A 32 28.50 4.90 0.41
N PRO A 33 28.39 4.38 1.67
CA PRO A 33 27.22 3.69 2.14
C PRO A 33 26.02 4.64 2.15
N ARG A 34 24.89 4.15 1.64
CA ARG A 34 23.64 4.91 1.55
C ARG A 34 22.43 4.00 1.69
N THR A 35 21.37 4.56 2.21
CA THR A 35 20.07 3.88 2.27
C THR A 35 19.04 4.72 1.55
N THR A 36 18.17 4.09 0.77
CA THR A 36 16.96 4.70 0.20
C THR A 36 15.74 3.99 0.74
N LEU A 37 14.62 4.71 0.85
CA LEU A 37 13.33 4.16 1.19
C LEU A 37 12.42 4.26 -0.03
N LEU A 38 11.65 3.22 -0.29
CA LEU A 38 10.48 3.31 -1.15
C LEU A 38 9.27 3.56 -0.26
N LEU A 39 8.66 4.71 -0.43
CA LEU A 39 7.48 5.14 0.31
C LEU A 39 6.24 5.07 -0.59
N GLY A 40 5.07 4.89 0.00
CA GLY A 40 3.87 4.85 -0.80
C GLY A 40 2.58 4.97 0.00
N ASN A 41 1.50 5.17 -0.74
CA ASN A 41 0.12 5.05 -0.31
C ASN A 41 -0.70 4.46 -1.47
N ARG A 42 -2.04 4.46 -1.37
CA ARG A 42 -2.91 3.90 -2.42
C ARG A 42 -2.77 4.59 -3.78
N THR A 43 -2.27 5.84 -3.84
CA THR A 43 -2.20 6.63 -5.07
C THR A 43 -0.91 6.44 -5.85
N GLY A 44 0.16 5.97 -5.19
CA GLY A 44 1.44 5.78 -5.86
C GLY A 44 2.59 5.45 -4.91
N ARG A 45 3.78 5.51 -5.49
CA ARG A 45 5.06 5.23 -4.80
C ARG A 45 6.08 6.30 -5.16
N ILE A 46 6.95 6.62 -4.22
CA ILE A 46 8.07 7.55 -4.43
C ILE A 46 9.30 7.06 -3.69
N GLU A 47 10.45 7.08 -4.35
CA GLU A 47 11.73 6.76 -3.72
C GLU A 47 12.27 8.01 -3.02
N THR A 48 12.94 7.84 -1.89
CA THR A 48 13.60 8.97 -1.22
C THR A 48 14.94 9.27 -1.89
N ALA A 49 15.39 10.52 -1.77
CA ALA A 49 16.81 10.83 -1.95
C ALA A 49 17.64 9.97 -0.97
N PRO A 50 18.89 9.61 -1.32
CA PRO A 50 19.70 8.77 -0.46
C PRO A 50 19.99 9.40 0.91
N PHE A 51 19.83 8.61 1.96
CA PHE A 51 20.36 8.90 3.27
C PHE A 51 21.81 8.44 3.31
N TRP A 52 22.73 9.37 3.34
CA TRP A 52 24.16 9.14 3.44
C TRP A 52 24.60 8.97 4.90
N ALA A 53 25.80 8.48 5.11
CA ALA A 53 26.42 8.44 6.44
C ALA A 53 26.27 9.78 7.17
N GLY A 54 25.76 9.75 8.40
CA GLY A 54 25.41 10.95 9.20
C GLY A 54 23.93 11.35 9.14
N ARG A 55 23.15 10.90 8.14
CA ARG A 55 21.69 11.02 8.11
C ARG A 55 20.97 9.70 8.37
N ASP A 56 21.70 8.61 8.48
CA ASP A 56 21.20 7.26 8.74
C ASP A 56 20.51 7.13 10.12
N GLU A 57 20.84 7.99 11.08
CA GLU A 57 20.12 8.04 12.36
C GLU A 57 18.62 8.36 12.20
N MET A 58 18.28 9.18 11.19
CA MET A 58 16.89 9.56 10.90
C MET A 58 16.03 8.35 10.51
N ILE A 59 16.63 7.33 9.93
CA ILE A 59 15.95 6.13 9.44
C ILE A 59 16.22 4.90 10.30
N ARG A 60 16.97 5.06 11.40
CA ARG A 60 17.31 3.96 12.31
C ARG A 60 16.05 3.36 12.91
N GLY A 61 15.91 2.05 12.80
CA GLY A 61 14.75 1.31 13.30
C GLY A 61 13.53 1.31 12.38
N LEU A 62 13.59 2.02 11.24
CA LEU A 62 12.54 1.92 10.24
C LEU A 62 12.68 0.64 9.44
N SER A 63 11.56 0.00 9.15
CA SER A 63 11.52 -1.23 8.38
C SER A 63 10.31 -1.28 7.44
N LYS A 64 10.37 -2.16 6.46
CA LYS A 64 9.26 -2.45 5.56
C LYS A 64 7.99 -2.77 6.33
N GLY A 65 6.87 -2.20 5.89
CA GLY A 65 5.54 -2.37 6.49
C GLY A 65 5.24 -1.40 7.64
N MET A 66 6.20 -0.55 8.04
CA MET A 66 5.92 0.51 9.00
C MET A 66 5.26 1.71 8.34
N LEU A 67 4.35 2.35 9.07
CA LEU A 67 3.79 3.64 8.73
C LEU A 67 4.67 4.72 9.35
N ALA A 68 4.97 5.78 8.60
CA ALA A 68 5.77 6.89 9.09
C ALA A 68 5.20 8.24 8.66
N GLN A 69 5.18 9.22 9.55
CA GLN A 69 4.96 10.62 9.21
C GLN A 69 6.21 11.13 8.52
N VAL A 70 6.06 11.56 7.28
CA VAL A 70 7.16 12.02 6.43
C VAL A 70 6.99 13.50 6.16
N VAL A 71 8.08 14.24 6.28
CA VAL A 71 8.19 15.64 5.87
C VAL A 71 9.36 15.76 4.91
N GLY A 72 9.15 16.40 3.77
CA GLY A 72 10.18 16.54 2.76
C GLY A 72 9.72 17.35 1.56
N LYS A 73 10.56 17.38 0.55
CA LYS A 73 10.30 18.08 -0.70
C LYS A 73 10.55 17.16 -1.89
N ALA A 74 9.62 17.16 -2.83
CA ALA A 74 9.80 16.44 -4.08
C ALA A 74 10.89 17.12 -4.93
N THR A 75 11.84 16.35 -5.40
CA THR A 75 12.98 16.81 -6.21
C THR A 75 13.19 15.90 -7.40
N THR A 76 13.92 16.36 -8.40
CA THR A 76 14.26 15.53 -9.57
C THR A 76 15.76 15.20 -9.56
N TYR A 77 16.08 13.93 -9.73
CA TYR A 77 17.44 13.47 -9.95
C TYR A 77 17.47 12.52 -11.15
N ARG A 78 18.28 12.84 -12.16
CA ARG A 78 18.38 12.07 -13.42
C ARG A 78 17.01 11.75 -14.03
N GLU A 79 16.17 12.77 -14.14
CA GLU A 79 14.80 12.69 -14.67
C GLU A 79 13.79 11.88 -13.83
N ALA A 80 14.23 11.27 -12.73
CA ALA A 80 13.35 10.57 -11.80
C ALA A 80 12.95 11.47 -10.63
N LEU A 81 11.65 11.49 -10.32
CA LEU A 81 11.14 12.17 -9.14
C LEU A 81 11.54 11.40 -7.88
N GLN A 82 12.05 12.09 -6.89
CA GLN A 82 12.40 11.55 -5.58
C GLN A 82 11.99 12.49 -4.47
N LEU A 83 11.88 11.99 -3.25
CA LEU A 83 11.54 12.79 -2.08
C LEU A 83 12.79 13.06 -1.23
N ASP A 84 13.22 14.32 -1.14
CA ASP A 84 14.25 14.72 -0.17
C ASP A 84 13.60 14.91 1.20
N VAL A 85 13.81 13.93 2.07
CA VAL A 85 13.17 13.84 3.38
C VAL A 85 13.92 14.69 4.39
N THR A 86 13.24 15.63 5.02
CA THR A 86 13.78 16.47 6.11
C THR A 86 13.46 15.89 7.49
N SER A 87 12.36 15.14 7.63
CA SER A 87 11.99 14.45 8.85
C SER A 87 11.15 13.21 8.54
N ILE A 88 11.40 12.15 9.29
CA ILE A 88 10.59 10.92 9.23
C ILE A 88 10.45 10.33 10.63
N ARG A 89 9.23 9.98 11.02
CA ARG A 89 8.92 9.44 12.35
C ARG A 89 7.95 8.28 12.22
N PRO A 90 8.23 7.14 12.88
CA PRO A 90 7.30 6.02 12.86
C PRO A 90 5.96 6.40 13.51
N LEU A 91 4.88 5.90 12.95
CA LEU A 91 3.53 6.00 13.50
C LEU A 91 3.05 4.63 13.99
N PRO A 92 2.16 4.60 15.00
CA PRO A 92 1.55 3.36 15.46
C PRO A 92 0.81 2.62 14.32
N LYS A 93 0.77 1.30 14.38
CA LYS A 93 -0.07 0.50 13.48
C LYS A 93 -1.54 0.90 13.66
N GLY A 94 -2.27 1.02 12.55
CA GLY A 94 -3.67 1.39 12.57
C GLY A 94 -3.95 2.90 12.65
N SER A 95 -2.91 3.76 12.59
CA SER A 95 -3.10 5.22 12.53
C SER A 95 -3.84 5.69 11.27
N LEU A 96 -3.81 4.89 10.20
CA LEU A 96 -4.58 5.12 8.98
C LEU A 96 -5.29 3.85 8.54
N PRO A 97 -6.44 3.98 7.83
CA PRO A 97 -7.11 2.86 7.18
C PRO A 97 -6.19 2.18 6.17
N LEU A 98 -6.24 0.86 6.10
CA LEU A 98 -5.43 0.09 5.14
C LEU A 98 -5.74 0.50 3.69
N ALA A 99 -6.99 0.84 3.40
CA ALA A 99 -7.43 1.32 2.08
C ALA A 99 -6.76 2.62 1.62
N ASP A 100 -6.20 3.43 2.55
CA ASP A 100 -5.45 4.64 2.23
C ASP A 100 -3.95 4.36 2.00
N LEU A 101 -3.46 3.23 2.51
CA LEU A 101 -2.04 2.88 2.47
C LEU A 101 -1.65 2.05 1.26
N VAL A 102 -2.57 1.24 0.74
CA VAL A 102 -2.28 0.34 -0.38
C VAL A 102 -3.36 0.47 -1.46
N PRO A 103 -3.00 0.25 -2.73
CA PRO A 103 -3.98 0.23 -3.81
C PRO A 103 -5.08 -0.79 -3.56
N SER A 104 -6.32 -0.49 -3.96
CA SER A 104 -7.47 -1.39 -3.91
C SER A 104 -8.08 -1.54 -5.30
N VAL A 105 -8.84 -2.61 -5.50
CA VAL A 105 -9.55 -2.88 -6.77
C VAL A 105 -10.77 -1.99 -6.99
N GLY A 106 -11.01 -1.04 -6.09
CA GLY A 106 -12.18 -0.15 -6.10
C GLY A 106 -13.40 -0.80 -5.42
N PRO A 107 -14.62 -0.39 -5.78
CA PRO A 107 -15.84 -0.85 -5.12
C PRO A 107 -15.97 -2.37 -5.19
N VAL A 108 -16.04 -3.02 -4.03
CA VAL A 108 -16.08 -4.50 -3.91
C VAL A 108 -17.48 -5.06 -4.10
N GLU A 109 -18.51 -4.25 -3.95
CA GLU A 109 -19.93 -4.62 -4.01
C GLU A 109 -20.28 -5.32 -5.33
N ARG A 110 -19.73 -4.85 -6.45
CA ARG A 110 -19.95 -5.45 -7.78
C ARG A 110 -19.43 -6.88 -7.89
N TYR A 111 -18.32 -7.19 -7.22
CA TYR A 111 -17.76 -8.53 -7.22
C TYR A 111 -18.61 -9.47 -6.37
N TRP A 112 -19.05 -9.00 -5.20
CA TRP A 112 -19.96 -9.77 -4.35
C TRP A 112 -21.30 -10.02 -5.01
N GLN A 113 -21.86 -9.01 -5.69
CA GLN A 113 -23.09 -9.19 -6.46
C GLN A 113 -22.93 -10.30 -7.50
N PHE A 114 -21.83 -10.32 -8.25
CA PHE A 114 -21.54 -11.35 -9.23
C PHE A 114 -21.45 -12.74 -8.57
N ILE A 115 -20.73 -12.87 -7.47
CA ILE A 115 -20.59 -14.13 -6.72
C ILE A 115 -21.95 -14.58 -6.18
N ASP A 116 -22.74 -13.69 -5.60
CA ASP A 116 -24.04 -14.02 -5.03
C ASP A 116 -25.04 -14.44 -6.12
N GLU A 117 -25.04 -13.79 -7.27
CA GLU A 117 -25.82 -14.20 -8.43
C GLU A 117 -25.40 -15.57 -8.98
N ALA A 118 -24.10 -15.83 -9.06
CA ALA A 118 -23.57 -17.13 -9.47
C ALA A 118 -23.99 -18.24 -8.48
N ARG A 119 -23.89 -17.99 -7.18
CA ARG A 119 -24.33 -18.92 -6.13
C ARG A 119 -25.83 -19.20 -6.20
N ALA A 120 -26.63 -18.18 -6.46
CA ALA A 120 -28.09 -18.33 -6.59
C ALA A 120 -28.50 -19.26 -7.75
N LYS A 121 -27.70 -19.29 -8.82
CA LYS A 121 -27.91 -20.13 -10.00
C LYS A 121 -27.46 -21.59 -9.83
N LEU A 122 -26.76 -21.92 -8.73
CA LEU A 122 -26.31 -23.28 -8.47
C LEU A 122 -27.51 -24.19 -8.13
N THR A 123 -27.67 -25.24 -8.92
CA THR A 123 -28.71 -26.24 -8.74
C THR A 123 -28.30 -27.39 -7.81
N ALA A 124 -27.00 -27.58 -7.57
CA ALA A 124 -26.48 -28.62 -6.70
C ALA A 124 -26.52 -28.18 -5.22
N PRO A 125 -27.44 -28.69 -4.37
CA PRO A 125 -27.65 -28.19 -3.02
C PRO A 125 -26.44 -28.33 -2.11
N ARG A 126 -25.67 -29.41 -2.26
CA ARG A 126 -24.46 -29.64 -1.45
C ARG A 126 -23.36 -28.63 -1.77
N LEU A 127 -23.15 -28.34 -3.04
CA LEU A 127 -22.14 -27.36 -3.48
C LEU A 127 -22.54 -25.96 -2.99
N ARG A 128 -23.82 -25.61 -3.14
CA ARG A 128 -24.35 -24.35 -2.64
C ARG A 128 -24.12 -24.20 -1.14
N ALA A 129 -24.45 -25.23 -0.34
CA ALA A 129 -24.27 -25.23 1.10
C ALA A 129 -22.82 -25.04 1.51
N VAL A 130 -21.85 -25.64 0.79
CA VAL A 130 -20.43 -25.45 1.05
C VAL A 130 -19.99 -24.01 0.75
N LEU A 131 -20.44 -23.42 -0.35
CA LEU A 131 -20.12 -22.03 -0.69
C LEU A 131 -20.77 -21.04 0.29
N ASP A 132 -21.97 -21.34 0.77
CA ASP A 132 -22.68 -20.51 1.74
C ASP A 132 -21.95 -20.45 3.10
N LEU A 133 -21.22 -21.51 3.50
CA LEU A 133 -20.39 -21.49 4.71
C LEU A 133 -19.34 -20.38 4.71
N PHE A 134 -18.86 -20.01 3.55
CA PHE A 134 -17.84 -18.98 3.40
C PHE A 134 -18.45 -17.65 2.94
N TYR A 135 -19.14 -17.66 1.84
CA TYR A 135 -19.57 -16.44 1.16
C TYR A 135 -20.85 -15.81 1.71
N ALA A 136 -21.55 -16.45 2.65
CA ALA A 136 -22.63 -15.83 3.42
C ALA A 136 -22.15 -15.24 4.76
N ASP A 137 -20.94 -15.55 5.19
CA ASP A 137 -20.35 -15.05 6.44
C ASP A 137 -19.73 -13.65 6.23
N GLU A 138 -20.25 -12.65 6.95
CA GLU A 138 -19.80 -11.25 6.83
C GLU A 138 -18.35 -11.06 7.24
N VAL A 139 -17.88 -11.75 8.29
CA VAL A 139 -16.51 -11.66 8.77
C VAL A 139 -15.54 -12.24 7.74
N PHE A 140 -15.95 -13.33 7.08
CA PHE A 140 -15.17 -13.88 5.98
C PHE A 140 -15.09 -12.90 4.81
N ARG A 141 -16.23 -12.29 4.42
CA ARG A 141 -16.26 -11.29 3.34
C ARG A 141 -15.32 -10.12 3.61
N GLU A 142 -15.39 -9.51 4.80
CA GLU A 142 -14.52 -8.41 5.19
C GLU A 142 -13.02 -8.77 5.09
N ARG A 143 -12.65 -9.97 5.54
CA ARG A 143 -11.26 -10.44 5.44
C ARG A 143 -10.86 -10.73 4.00
N TYR A 144 -11.75 -11.29 3.21
CA TYR A 144 -11.51 -11.63 1.82
C TYR A 144 -11.30 -10.39 0.96
N GLU A 145 -12.03 -9.29 1.24
CA GLU A 145 -11.87 -7.98 0.61
C GLU A 145 -10.48 -7.35 0.87
N GLN A 146 -9.84 -7.74 1.95
CA GLN A 146 -8.50 -7.24 2.29
C GLN A 146 -7.37 -8.10 1.71
N CYS A 147 -7.70 -9.24 1.11
CA CYS A 147 -6.69 -10.15 0.58
C CYS A 147 -6.25 -9.74 -0.83
N PRO A 148 -4.93 -9.59 -1.06
CA PRO A 148 -4.40 -9.51 -2.42
C PRO A 148 -4.46 -10.88 -3.09
N GLY A 149 -4.67 -10.92 -4.41
CA GLY A 149 -4.66 -12.15 -5.20
C GLY A 149 -3.27 -12.62 -5.60
N ALA A 150 -2.25 -11.77 -5.43
CA ALA A 150 -0.86 -12.07 -5.77
C ALA A 150 0.11 -11.25 -4.91
N PRO A 151 1.36 -11.69 -4.74
CA PRO A 151 2.38 -10.90 -4.05
C PRO A 151 2.88 -9.71 -4.89
N GLY A 152 3.12 -8.59 -4.22
CA GLY A 152 3.94 -7.46 -4.64
C GLY A 152 3.62 -6.82 -5.98
N THR A 153 4.14 -7.35 -7.08
CA THR A 153 4.05 -6.79 -8.43
C THR A 153 3.18 -7.61 -9.39
N GLY A 154 2.56 -8.68 -8.89
CA GLY A 154 1.69 -9.54 -9.70
C GLY A 154 0.34 -8.89 -10.04
N HIS A 155 -0.37 -9.47 -11.02
CA HIS A 155 -1.77 -9.16 -11.25
C HIS A 155 -2.57 -9.39 -9.96
N HIS A 156 -3.54 -8.52 -9.67
CA HIS A 156 -4.36 -8.60 -8.46
C HIS A 156 -3.60 -8.43 -7.12
N ALA A 157 -2.45 -7.72 -7.11
CA ALA A 157 -1.68 -7.44 -5.89
C ALA A 157 -2.31 -6.36 -5.00
N ALA A 158 -3.38 -5.71 -5.44
CA ALA A 158 -4.13 -4.71 -4.67
C ALA A 158 -5.06 -5.37 -3.63
N LEU A 159 -5.53 -4.60 -2.65
CA LEU A 159 -6.62 -5.03 -1.75
C LEU A 159 -7.85 -5.40 -2.58
N GLY A 160 -8.48 -6.51 -2.23
CA GLY A 160 -9.59 -7.07 -2.99
C GLY A 160 -9.15 -7.80 -4.26
N GLY A 161 -7.86 -7.90 -4.54
CA GLY A 161 -7.34 -8.59 -5.70
C GLY A 161 -7.72 -10.08 -5.73
N LEU A 162 -7.80 -10.73 -4.58
CA LEU A 162 -8.28 -12.11 -4.48
C LEU A 162 -9.77 -12.19 -4.87
N LEU A 163 -10.59 -11.28 -4.37
CA LEU A 163 -12.01 -11.20 -4.71
C LEU A 163 -12.22 -10.89 -6.20
N GLN A 164 -11.39 -10.01 -6.78
CA GLN A 164 -11.42 -9.72 -8.21
C GLN A 164 -11.04 -10.93 -9.08
N HIS A 165 -10.18 -11.80 -8.55
CA HIS A 165 -9.70 -13.00 -9.25
C HIS A 165 -10.69 -14.18 -9.18
N THR A 166 -11.59 -14.19 -8.20
CA THR A 166 -12.61 -15.22 -7.99
C THR A 166 -13.71 -15.16 -9.06
#